data_3de69474cfbbe3146107136453cd7727
#
_entry.id   3de69474cfbbe3146107136453cd7727
#
_cell.length_a   1.000
_cell.length_b   1.000
_cell.length_c   1.000
_cell.angle_alpha   90.00
_cell.angle_beta   90.00
_cell.angle_gamma   90.00
#
_symmetry.space_group_name_H-M   'P 1'
#
loop_
_entity.id
_entity.type
_entity.pdbx_description
1 polymer ?
#
loop_
_entity_poly.entity_id
_entity_poly.type
_entity_poly.pdbx_seq_one_letter_code
_entity_poly.pdbx_strand_id
1 'polypeptide(L)'
;MGLRKNEPLKEEVVKEEKVDIVAQGDEKLEPDKEEVIEEQEIVKTDDDVNLENDINEKRKEYKVYADKQRKINIAITTAISVVLLGAFICMMVFGKTYDWVLYVCLGVMILVLAGTYLSSNMMKKKLMAQSEVYIDYLYEKTGHYVYDDEEVKNLVITPKGSLDDKWFHDAHFYKDIVNTKGRNFAHFEYKGVEVDTCDLAANMKIKGKLSPKFLGRYYSFKANNKTDGKVTVFQLKGGKLSIPLDDIDDLKLIEGNDKYCIYSNDPNAKKVLNSKVIKELQKFKVVDPLIDVIFSVKDNLISLGIDYADEYLNIPVDSDFTIKNTKIAKQDFKKVVNVLEALLQTAKNNQEENNK
;
A
#
# COMPACT_ATOMS: atom_id res chain seq x y z
N MET A 1 10.98 10.70 50.10
CA MET A 1 9.67 11.02 49.57
C MET A 1 9.77 12.42 48.99
N GLY A 2 10.04 12.53 47.69
CA GLY A 2 10.27 13.79 46.98
C GLY A 2 9.50 13.73 45.67
N LEU A 3 8.42 14.48 45.59
CA LEU A 3 7.60 14.67 44.42
C LEU A 3 8.40 15.43 43.33
N ARG A 4 8.69 14.79 42.22
CA ARG A 4 9.21 15.44 41.02
C ARG A 4 8.07 16.18 40.33
N LYS A 5 8.19 17.49 40.23
CA LYS A 5 7.36 18.37 39.44
C LYS A 5 7.57 17.99 37.94
N ASN A 6 6.45 17.75 37.26
CA ASN A 6 6.42 17.65 35.80
C ASN A 6 6.61 19.07 35.21
N GLU A 7 7.74 19.29 34.57
CA GLU A 7 7.90 20.43 33.65
C GLU A 7 7.21 20.10 32.30
N PRO A 8 6.49 21.05 31.70
CA PRO A 8 5.89 20.83 30.41
C PRO A 8 6.97 20.78 29.33
N LEU A 9 6.92 19.73 28.50
CA LEU A 9 7.73 19.59 27.30
C LEU A 9 7.48 20.81 26.40
N LYS A 10 8.53 21.57 26.13
CA LYS A 10 8.55 22.59 25.08
C LYS A 10 8.28 21.89 23.75
N GLU A 11 7.20 22.28 23.08
CA GLU A 11 6.98 22.01 21.66
C GLU A 11 8.11 22.68 20.88
N GLU A 12 9.00 21.88 20.33
CA GLU A 12 9.90 22.34 19.27
C GLU A 12 9.04 22.65 18.04
N VAL A 13 8.86 23.94 17.81
CA VAL A 13 8.28 24.48 16.59
C VAL A 13 9.22 24.09 15.45
N VAL A 14 8.84 23.09 14.68
CA VAL A 14 9.46 22.79 13.39
C VAL A 14 9.28 24.04 12.53
N LYS A 15 10.39 24.72 12.24
CA LYS A 15 10.40 25.84 11.30
C LYS A 15 10.00 25.31 9.93
N GLU A 16 8.79 25.67 9.48
CA GLU A 16 8.38 25.54 8.09
C GLU A 16 9.25 26.49 7.26
N GLU A 17 10.27 25.98 6.59
CA GLU A 17 10.97 26.72 5.54
C GLU A 17 10.04 26.85 4.34
N LYS A 18 9.56 28.08 4.11
CA LYS A 18 8.90 28.44 2.86
C LYS A 18 9.96 28.43 1.76
N VAL A 19 9.83 27.53 0.82
CA VAL A 19 10.57 27.60 -0.44
C VAL A 19 9.91 28.70 -1.28
N ASP A 20 10.50 29.88 -1.31
CA ASP A 20 10.08 30.94 -2.23
C ASP A 20 10.48 30.51 -3.65
N ILE A 21 9.53 29.95 -4.38
CA ILE A 21 9.69 29.65 -5.80
C ILE A 21 9.59 30.97 -6.56
N VAL A 22 10.71 31.45 -7.06
CA VAL A 22 10.75 32.64 -7.94
C VAL A 22 10.10 32.24 -9.27
N ALA A 23 8.86 32.64 -9.45
CA ALA A 23 8.15 32.50 -10.72
C ALA A 23 8.75 33.48 -11.76
N GLN A 24 9.46 32.97 -12.76
CA GLN A 24 9.75 33.68 -14.00
C GLN A 24 8.78 33.17 -15.08
N GLY A 25 7.86 34.01 -15.47
CA GLY A 25 7.02 33.80 -16.64
C GLY A 25 5.56 34.21 -16.44
N ASP A 26 5.27 35.49 -16.79
CA ASP A 26 3.90 36.02 -16.89
C ASP A 26 3.17 35.39 -18.10
N GLU A 27 2.46 34.30 -17.87
CA GLU A 27 1.33 33.91 -18.68
C GLU A 27 0.09 33.88 -17.79
N LYS A 28 -0.81 34.85 -18.03
CA LYS A 28 -2.13 34.91 -17.39
C LYS A 28 -2.92 33.67 -17.80
N LEU A 29 -2.90 32.63 -16.95
CA LEU A 29 -3.85 31.55 -16.99
C LEU A 29 -5.12 32.00 -16.27
N GLU A 30 -6.26 31.94 -16.96
CA GLU A 30 -7.57 32.11 -16.33
C GLU A 30 -7.73 31.09 -15.17
N PRO A 31 -8.42 31.48 -14.09
CA PRO A 31 -8.61 30.55 -12.97
C PRO A 31 -9.46 29.37 -13.47
N ASP A 32 -8.85 28.18 -13.48
CA ASP A 32 -9.57 26.92 -13.64
C ASP A 32 -10.71 26.90 -12.63
N LYS A 33 -11.94 26.86 -13.12
CA LYS A 33 -13.11 26.56 -12.32
C LYS A 33 -12.82 25.27 -11.55
N GLU A 34 -12.89 25.33 -10.24
CA GLU A 34 -12.94 24.15 -9.40
C GLU A 34 -14.06 23.25 -9.95
N GLU A 35 -13.68 22.25 -10.76
CA GLU A 35 -14.56 21.13 -11.05
C GLU A 35 -14.78 20.41 -9.72
N VAL A 36 -15.88 20.74 -9.10
CA VAL A 36 -16.50 19.91 -8.07
C VAL A 36 -16.59 18.52 -8.68
N ILE A 37 -15.79 17.59 -8.16
CA ILE A 37 -15.88 16.19 -8.55
C ILE A 37 -17.24 15.74 -8.01
N GLU A 38 -18.31 15.92 -8.82
CA GLU A 38 -19.55 15.18 -8.63
C GLU A 38 -19.12 13.71 -8.53
N GLU A 39 -19.59 13.00 -7.50
CA GLU A 39 -19.53 11.54 -7.41
C GLU A 39 -20.25 11.02 -8.67
N GLN A 40 -19.50 10.92 -9.77
CA GLN A 40 -20.02 10.28 -10.96
C GLN A 40 -20.43 8.87 -10.54
N GLU A 41 -21.72 8.63 -10.55
CA GLU A 41 -22.28 7.29 -10.43
C GLU A 41 -21.49 6.40 -11.38
N ILE A 42 -20.65 5.53 -10.83
CA ILE A 42 -19.78 4.66 -11.63
C ILE A 42 -20.72 3.68 -12.33
N VAL A 43 -21.05 3.97 -13.58
CA VAL A 43 -21.85 3.08 -14.42
C VAL A 43 -21.13 1.74 -14.47
N LYS A 44 -21.77 0.70 -13.95
CA LYS A 44 -21.24 -0.67 -13.94
C LYS A 44 -21.49 -1.30 -15.32
N THR A 45 -20.46 -1.94 -15.86
CA THR A 45 -20.60 -2.82 -17.04
C THR A 45 -21.03 -4.22 -16.60
N ASP A 46 -21.44 -5.07 -17.54
CA ASP A 46 -21.78 -6.46 -17.24
C ASP A 46 -20.58 -7.22 -16.65
N ASP A 47 -19.37 -6.94 -17.10
CA ASP A 47 -18.13 -7.53 -16.58
C ASP A 47 -17.88 -7.10 -15.13
N ASP A 48 -18.18 -5.85 -14.78
CA ASP A 48 -18.09 -5.34 -13.41
C ASP A 48 -19.02 -6.09 -12.47
N VAL A 49 -20.26 -6.31 -12.92
CA VAL A 49 -21.28 -7.02 -12.15
C VAL A 49 -20.91 -8.50 -11.98
N ASN A 50 -20.39 -9.12 -13.04
CA ASN A 50 -19.95 -10.50 -13.00
C ASN A 50 -18.76 -10.69 -12.04
N LEU A 51 -17.76 -9.81 -12.09
CA LEU A 51 -16.62 -9.85 -11.17
C LEU A 51 -17.06 -9.65 -9.71
N GLU A 52 -17.96 -8.68 -9.46
CA GLU A 52 -18.48 -8.39 -8.13
C GLU A 52 -19.25 -9.59 -7.57
N ASN A 53 -20.06 -10.24 -8.39
CA ASN A 53 -20.83 -11.43 -8.00
C ASN A 53 -19.91 -12.62 -7.71
N ASP A 54 -18.95 -12.91 -8.57
CA ASP A 54 -17.98 -14.01 -8.45
C ASP A 54 -17.18 -13.89 -7.14
N ILE A 55 -16.66 -12.71 -6.84
CA ILE A 55 -15.92 -12.46 -5.60
C ILE A 55 -16.82 -12.56 -4.37
N ASN A 56 -18.04 -12.01 -4.43
CA ASN A 56 -18.97 -12.07 -3.31
C ASN A 56 -19.51 -13.49 -3.06
N GLU A 57 -19.63 -14.34 -4.10
CA GLU A 57 -19.96 -15.75 -3.93
C GLU A 57 -18.85 -16.47 -3.17
N LYS A 58 -17.59 -16.28 -3.58
CA LYS A 58 -16.43 -16.85 -2.89
C LYS A 58 -16.30 -16.36 -1.45
N ARG A 59 -16.61 -15.09 -1.20
CA ARG A 59 -16.69 -14.53 0.14
C ARG A 59 -17.78 -15.19 1.00
N LYS A 60 -18.93 -15.47 0.44
CA LYS A 60 -20.02 -16.19 1.15
C LYS A 60 -19.56 -17.58 1.59
N GLU A 61 -18.84 -18.32 0.74
CA GLU A 61 -18.26 -19.62 1.12
C GLU A 61 -17.34 -19.48 2.33
N TYR A 62 -16.43 -18.50 2.29
CA TYR A 62 -15.54 -18.22 3.42
C TYR A 62 -16.34 -17.84 4.69
N LYS A 63 -17.36 -17.00 4.57
CA LYS A 63 -18.20 -16.55 5.69
C LYS A 63 -18.94 -17.71 6.36
N VAL A 64 -19.51 -18.61 5.57
CA VAL A 64 -20.15 -19.83 6.08
C VAL A 64 -19.15 -20.68 6.87
N TYR A 65 -17.94 -20.83 6.37
CA TYR A 65 -16.88 -21.53 7.08
C TYR A 65 -16.50 -20.82 8.38
N ALA A 66 -16.29 -19.52 8.35
CA ALA A 66 -15.92 -18.70 9.50
C ALA A 66 -16.99 -18.75 10.59
N ASP A 67 -18.26 -18.64 10.23
CA ASP A 67 -19.40 -18.71 11.16
C ASP A 67 -19.51 -20.11 11.80
N LYS A 68 -19.29 -21.17 11.03
CA LYS A 68 -19.22 -22.53 11.58
C LYS A 68 -18.12 -22.66 12.61
N GLN A 69 -16.90 -22.17 12.33
CA GLN A 69 -15.79 -22.20 13.25
C GLN A 69 -16.07 -21.34 14.50
N ARG A 70 -16.69 -20.19 14.33
CA ARG A 70 -17.11 -19.33 15.45
C ARG A 70 -18.11 -20.02 16.36
N LYS A 71 -19.13 -20.70 15.83
CA LYS A 71 -20.10 -21.48 16.60
C LYS A 71 -19.44 -22.60 17.39
N ILE A 72 -18.51 -23.34 16.75
CA ILE A 72 -17.74 -24.38 17.41
C ILE A 72 -16.91 -23.80 18.57
N ASN A 73 -16.24 -22.65 18.35
CA ASN A 73 -15.46 -21.99 19.36
C ASN A 73 -16.31 -21.55 20.57
N ILE A 74 -17.49 -20.99 20.32
CA ILE A 74 -18.44 -20.60 21.37
C ILE A 74 -18.85 -21.83 22.17
N ALA A 75 -19.22 -22.93 21.51
CA ALA A 75 -19.63 -24.16 22.19
C ALA A 75 -18.50 -24.73 23.07
N ILE A 76 -17.27 -24.78 22.55
CA ILE A 76 -16.09 -25.21 23.32
C ILE A 76 -15.86 -24.30 24.51
N THR A 77 -15.86 -22.97 24.30
CA THR A 77 -15.64 -22.00 25.38
C THR A 77 -16.69 -22.09 26.46
N THR A 78 -17.96 -22.28 26.07
CA THR A 78 -19.08 -22.48 27.02
C THR A 78 -18.89 -23.77 27.84
N ALA A 79 -18.60 -24.89 27.18
CA ALA A 79 -18.37 -26.16 27.87
C ALA A 79 -17.21 -26.05 28.89
N ILE A 80 -16.14 -25.40 28.50
CA ILE A 80 -14.96 -25.14 29.35
C ILE A 80 -15.33 -24.25 30.54
N SER A 81 -16.09 -23.19 30.33
CA SER A 81 -16.55 -22.30 31.39
C SER A 81 -17.38 -23.08 32.45
N VAL A 82 -18.23 -24.00 32.00
CA VAL A 82 -18.99 -24.86 32.89
C VAL A 82 -18.09 -25.80 33.71
N VAL A 83 -17.08 -26.41 33.08
CA VAL A 83 -16.12 -27.28 33.76
C VAL A 83 -15.30 -26.50 34.81
N LEU A 84 -14.81 -25.30 34.42
CA LEU A 84 -14.06 -24.42 35.33
C LEU A 84 -14.91 -23.98 36.53
N LEU A 85 -16.17 -23.61 36.30
CA LEU A 85 -17.10 -23.23 37.34
C LEU A 85 -17.38 -24.42 38.28
N GLY A 86 -17.60 -25.62 37.73
CA GLY A 86 -17.77 -26.85 38.51
C GLY A 86 -16.55 -27.16 39.36
N ALA A 87 -15.35 -27.10 38.80
CA ALA A 87 -14.11 -27.30 39.51
C ALA A 87 -13.92 -26.27 40.66
N PHE A 88 -14.25 -24.99 40.37
CA PHE A 88 -14.19 -23.94 41.39
C PHE A 88 -15.20 -24.18 42.54
N ILE A 89 -16.43 -24.56 42.24
CA ILE A 89 -17.45 -24.90 43.27
C ILE A 89 -16.97 -26.09 44.09
N CYS A 90 -16.48 -27.15 43.44
CA CYS A 90 -15.94 -28.31 44.16
C CYS A 90 -14.80 -27.94 45.11
N MET A 91 -13.90 -27.08 44.66
CA MET A 91 -12.79 -26.57 45.47
C MET A 91 -13.30 -25.78 46.69
N MET A 92 -14.31 -24.94 46.52
CA MET A 92 -14.88 -24.13 47.62
C MET A 92 -15.64 -24.99 48.66
N VAL A 93 -16.37 -26.00 48.19
CA VAL A 93 -17.22 -26.84 49.07
C VAL A 93 -16.39 -27.90 49.79
N PHE A 94 -15.52 -28.60 49.07
CA PHE A 94 -14.84 -29.78 49.58
C PHE A 94 -13.34 -29.55 49.93
N GLY A 95 -12.73 -28.49 49.39
CA GLY A 95 -11.30 -28.21 49.60
C GLY A 95 -10.92 -27.90 51.03
N LYS A 96 -11.88 -27.44 51.86
CA LYS A 96 -11.67 -27.24 53.30
C LYS A 96 -11.65 -28.55 54.11
N THR A 97 -12.29 -29.59 53.60
CA THR A 97 -12.44 -30.88 54.27
C THR A 97 -11.41 -31.91 53.78
N TYR A 98 -11.03 -31.80 52.48
CA TYR A 98 -10.14 -32.75 51.82
C TYR A 98 -9.07 -32.02 50.99
N ASP A 99 -7.86 -31.89 51.52
CA ASP A 99 -6.75 -31.18 50.88
C ASP A 99 -6.45 -31.69 49.44
N TRP A 100 -6.58 -32.99 49.20
CA TRP A 100 -6.33 -33.57 47.89
C TRP A 100 -7.30 -33.06 46.79
N VAL A 101 -8.53 -32.70 47.19
CA VAL A 101 -9.53 -32.13 46.24
C VAL A 101 -9.05 -30.83 45.67
N LEU A 102 -8.38 -30.01 46.49
CA LEU A 102 -7.82 -28.73 46.04
C LEU A 102 -6.78 -28.95 44.90
N TYR A 103 -5.86 -29.92 45.12
CA TYR A 103 -4.82 -30.21 44.12
C TYR A 103 -5.41 -30.81 42.83
N VAL A 104 -6.42 -31.67 42.91
CA VAL A 104 -7.11 -32.25 41.73
C VAL A 104 -7.85 -31.18 40.96
N CYS A 105 -8.62 -30.34 41.64
CA CYS A 105 -9.36 -29.23 40.95
C CYS A 105 -8.40 -28.24 40.30
N LEU A 106 -7.31 -27.91 40.94
CA LEU A 106 -6.27 -27.02 40.39
C LEU A 106 -5.59 -27.67 39.19
N GLY A 107 -5.29 -28.95 39.22
CA GLY A 107 -4.76 -29.71 38.08
C GLY A 107 -5.73 -29.71 36.87
N VAL A 108 -7.02 -29.99 37.13
CA VAL A 108 -8.06 -29.93 36.11
C VAL A 108 -8.15 -28.52 35.48
N MET A 109 -8.14 -27.46 36.30
CA MET A 109 -8.20 -26.08 35.79
C MET A 109 -7.00 -25.77 34.91
N ILE A 110 -5.79 -26.16 35.28
CA ILE A 110 -4.57 -25.95 34.46
C ILE A 110 -4.67 -26.71 33.13
N LEU A 111 -5.08 -27.98 33.16
CA LEU A 111 -5.24 -28.79 31.94
C LEU A 111 -6.30 -28.21 30.98
N VAL A 112 -7.39 -27.74 31.53
CA VAL A 112 -8.47 -27.11 30.76
C VAL A 112 -7.99 -25.79 30.14
N LEU A 113 -7.28 -24.95 30.89
CA LEU A 113 -6.72 -23.71 30.36
C LEU A 113 -5.67 -23.98 29.27
N ALA A 114 -4.80 -24.96 29.44
CA ALA A 114 -3.84 -25.36 28.43
C ALA A 114 -4.54 -25.89 27.16
N GLY A 115 -5.56 -26.74 27.32
CA GLY A 115 -6.37 -27.27 26.21
C GLY A 115 -7.09 -26.18 25.44
N THR A 116 -7.63 -25.17 26.14
CA THR A 116 -8.26 -24.01 25.49
C THR A 116 -7.28 -23.20 24.66
N TYR A 117 -6.12 -22.93 25.21
CA TYR A 117 -5.09 -22.18 24.51
C TYR A 117 -4.67 -22.89 23.21
N LEU A 118 -4.41 -24.19 23.28
CA LEU A 118 -4.04 -25.00 22.10
C LEU A 118 -5.17 -25.06 21.08
N SER A 119 -6.41 -25.31 21.50
CA SER A 119 -7.59 -25.35 20.61
C SER A 119 -7.80 -24.00 19.94
N SER A 120 -7.77 -22.91 20.68
CA SER A 120 -7.95 -21.55 20.15
C SER A 120 -6.86 -21.22 19.11
N ASN A 121 -5.61 -21.58 19.35
CA ASN A 121 -4.52 -21.35 18.40
C ASN A 121 -4.69 -22.19 17.13
N MET A 122 -5.10 -23.44 17.24
CA MET A 122 -5.38 -24.28 16.08
C MET A 122 -6.53 -23.72 15.23
N MET A 123 -7.59 -23.25 15.88
CA MET A 123 -8.74 -22.65 15.20
C MET A 123 -8.36 -21.34 14.49
N LYS A 124 -7.60 -20.47 15.17
CA LYS A 124 -7.07 -19.24 14.55
C LYS A 124 -6.25 -19.55 13.31
N LYS A 125 -5.33 -20.51 13.39
CA LYS A 125 -4.53 -20.94 12.22
C LYS A 125 -5.39 -21.43 11.06
N LYS A 126 -6.41 -22.25 11.33
CA LYS A 126 -7.34 -22.73 10.29
C LYS A 126 -8.16 -21.59 9.66
N LEU A 127 -8.63 -20.67 10.50
CA LEU A 127 -9.39 -19.51 10.01
C LEU A 127 -8.51 -18.59 9.16
N MET A 128 -7.28 -18.32 9.61
CA MET A 128 -6.29 -17.54 8.84
C MET A 128 -5.99 -18.21 7.50
N ALA A 129 -5.74 -19.52 7.47
CA ALA A 129 -5.48 -20.24 6.23
C ALA A 129 -6.65 -20.13 5.23
N GLN A 130 -7.89 -20.19 5.69
CA GLN A 130 -9.06 -20.03 4.81
C GLN A 130 -9.27 -18.57 4.38
N SER A 131 -9.00 -17.59 5.25
CA SER A 131 -9.03 -16.19 4.84
C SER A 131 -7.98 -15.87 3.78
N GLU A 132 -6.79 -16.46 3.90
CA GLU A 132 -5.74 -16.32 2.90
C GLU A 132 -6.17 -16.88 1.54
N VAL A 133 -6.84 -18.04 1.49
CA VAL A 133 -7.38 -18.59 0.24
C VAL A 133 -8.37 -17.64 -0.43
N TYR A 134 -9.25 -17.01 0.36
CA TYR A 134 -10.16 -16.01 -0.17
C TYR A 134 -9.42 -14.74 -0.64
N ILE A 135 -8.46 -14.26 0.14
CA ILE A 135 -7.66 -13.08 -0.20
C ILE A 135 -6.83 -13.32 -1.47
N ASP A 136 -6.21 -14.51 -1.60
CA ASP A 136 -5.45 -14.87 -2.79
C ASP A 136 -6.36 -14.86 -4.04
N TYR A 137 -7.55 -15.47 -3.93
CA TYR A 137 -8.56 -15.44 -5.00
C TYR A 137 -8.98 -14.02 -5.38
N LEU A 138 -9.24 -13.19 -4.38
CA LEU A 138 -9.62 -11.80 -4.57
C LEU A 138 -8.54 -11.02 -5.35
N TYR A 139 -7.28 -11.12 -4.93
CA TYR A 139 -6.18 -10.40 -5.59
C TYR A 139 -5.91 -10.92 -7.00
N GLU A 140 -6.03 -12.21 -7.22
CA GLU A 140 -5.90 -12.79 -8.55
C GLU A 140 -6.98 -12.25 -9.50
N LYS A 141 -8.25 -12.29 -9.10
CA LYS A 141 -9.37 -11.80 -9.91
C LYS A 141 -9.31 -10.30 -10.16
N THR A 142 -9.10 -9.51 -9.11
CA THR A 142 -9.00 -8.05 -9.24
C THR A 142 -7.77 -7.64 -10.04
N GLY A 143 -6.64 -8.33 -9.90
CA GLY A 143 -5.44 -8.08 -10.68
C GLY A 143 -5.67 -8.33 -12.18
N HIS A 144 -6.28 -9.45 -12.56
CA HIS A 144 -6.63 -9.69 -13.97
C HIS A 144 -7.54 -8.59 -14.53
N TYR A 145 -8.50 -8.10 -13.75
CA TYR A 145 -9.37 -7.00 -14.17
C TYR A 145 -8.61 -5.66 -14.31
N VAL A 146 -7.69 -5.36 -13.37
CA VAL A 146 -6.91 -4.12 -13.37
C VAL A 146 -5.98 -4.05 -14.57
N TYR A 147 -5.26 -5.16 -14.84
CA TYR A 147 -4.25 -5.25 -15.90
C TYR A 147 -4.81 -5.75 -17.23
N ASP A 148 -6.13 -5.80 -17.38
CA ASP A 148 -6.80 -6.13 -18.62
C ASP A 148 -6.63 -5.00 -19.65
N ASP A 149 -5.59 -5.12 -20.48
CA ASP A 149 -5.23 -4.21 -21.57
C ASP A 149 -4.62 -5.04 -22.71
N GLU A 150 -4.93 -4.69 -23.96
CA GLU A 150 -4.51 -5.44 -25.16
C GLU A 150 -2.98 -5.52 -25.33
N GLU A 151 -2.26 -4.54 -24.80
CA GLU A 151 -0.80 -4.46 -24.87
C GLU A 151 -0.10 -5.16 -23.71
N VAL A 152 -0.84 -5.60 -22.70
CA VAL A 152 -0.30 -6.39 -21.57
C VAL A 152 -0.14 -7.84 -21.98
N LYS A 153 1.08 -8.37 -21.88
CA LYS A 153 1.43 -9.76 -22.18
C LYS A 153 2.09 -10.40 -20.97
N ASN A 154 2.07 -11.73 -20.94
CA ASN A 154 2.77 -12.53 -19.93
C ASN A 154 2.40 -12.15 -18.49
N LEU A 155 1.15 -11.74 -18.25
CA LEU A 155 0.68 -11.35 -16.92
C LEU A 155 0.73 -12.53 -15.94
N VAL A 156 1.50 -12.37 -14.89
CA VAL A 156 1.58 -13.27 -13.73
C VAL A 156 1.22 -12.52 -12.48
N ILE A 157 0.23 -13.01 -11.74
CA ILE A 157 -0.20 -12.42 -10.47
C ILE A 157 0.18 -13.38 -9.36
N THR A 158 0.84 -12.87 -8.34
CA THR A 158 1.24 -13.64 -7.15
C THR A 158 0.73 -12.89 -5.92
N PRO A 159 -0.45 -13.25 -5.39
CA PRO A 159 -1.11 -12.51 -4.31
C PRO A 159 -0.24 -12.30 -3.07
N LYS A 160 0.58 -13.30 -2.68
CA LYS A 160 1.52 -13.23 -1.56
C LYS A 160 2.92 -12.76 -1.96
N GLY A 161 3.13 -12.54 -3.26
CA GLY A 161 4.41 -12.06 -3.77
C GLY A 161 4.65 -10.60 -3.42
N SER A 162 5.91 -10.24 -3.35
CA SER A 162 6.40 -8.88 -3.14
C SER A 162 7.61 -8.64 -4.03
N LEU A 163 7.89 -7.39 -4.33
CA LEU A 163 9.19 -7.00 -4.82
C LEU A 163 10.23 -7.14 -3.72
N ASP A 164 11.48 -7.42 -4.12
CA ASP A 164 12.63 -7.38 -3.21
C ASP A 164 12.77 -5.94 -2.65
N ASP A 165 13.07 -5.81 -1.37
CA ASP A 165 13.30 -4.55 -0.68
C ASP A 165 14.31 -3.67 -1.43
N LYS A 166 15.28 -4.29 -2.08
CA LYS A 166 16.30 -3.63 -2.89
C LYS A 166 15.71 -2.69 -3.95
N TRP A 167 14.63 -3.09 -4.61
CA TRP A 167 14.01 -2.28 -5.68
C TRP A 167 13.50 -0.94 -5.17
N PHE A 168 12.89 -0.94 -3.99
CA PHE A 168 12.41 0.30 -3.38
C PHE A 168 13.54 1.16 -2.85
N HIS A 169 14.58 0.54 -2.30
CA HIS A 169 15.78 1.24 -1.87
C HIS A 169 16.55 1.84 -3.05
N ASP A 170 16.68 1.12 -4.16
CA ASP A 170 17.35 1.59 -5.37
C ASP A 170 16.60 2.76 -6.04
N ALA A 171 15.28 2.86 -5.84
CA ALA A 171 14.49 4.01 -6.29
C ALA A 171 14.83 5.30 -5.52
N HIS A 172 15.39 5.17 -4.31
CA HIS A 172 15.74 6.29 -3.43
C HIS A 172 14.61 7.32 -3.25
N PHE A 173 13.38 6.84 -3.08
CA PHE A 173 12.24 7.72 -2.83
C PHE A 173 12.36 8.40 -1.49
N TYR A 174 12.73 7.62 -0.46
CA TYR A 174 12.83 8.09 0.91
C TYR A 174 14.13 7.62 1.55
N LYS A 175 14.68 8.47 2.39
CA LYS A 175 15.76 8.16 3.30
C LYS A 175 15.24 7.38 4.52
N ASP A 176 16.12 6.67 5.20
CA ASP A 176 15.81 6.02 6.49
C ASP A 176 14.72 4.93 6.48
N ILE A 177 14.39 4.38 5.32
CA ILE A 177 13.53 3.20 5.25
C ILE A 177 14.28 2.01 5.85
N VAL A 178 13.68 1.40 6.87
CA VAL A 178 14.29 0.26 7.59
C VAL A 178 13.77 -1.09 7.10
N ASN A 179 12.55 -1.13 6.57
CA ASN A 179 12.01 -2.32 5.92
C ASN A 179 10.87 -1.97 4.97
N THR A 180 10.61 -2.86 4.03
CA THR A 180 9.41 -2.85 3.21
C THR A 180 8.61 -4.14 3.46
N LYS A 181 7.32 -4.07 3.23
CA LYS A 181 6.42 -5.22 3.19
C LYS A 181 5.55 -5.08 1.97
N GLY A 182 5.63 -6.05 1.09
CA GLY A 182 4.82 -6.06 -0.13
C GLY A 182 3.86 -7.24 -0.16
N ARG A 183 2.85 -7.13 -1.01
CA ARG A 183 1.92 -8.19 -1.41
C ARG A 183 1.31 -7.86 -2.76
N ASN A 184 0.49 -8.77 -3.28
CA ASN A 184 -0.22 -8.56 -4.53
C ASN A 184 0.73 -8.17 -5.67
N PHE A 185 1.82 -8.97 -5.78
CA PHE A 185 2.80 -8.80 -6.84
C PHE A 185 2.19 -9.17 -8.19
N ALA A 186 2.44 -8.35 -9.19
CA ALA A 186 2.18 -8.67 -10.58
C ALA A 186 3.40 -8.37 -11.43
N HIS A 187 3.67 -9.28 -12.36
CA HIS A 187 4.68 -9.13 -13.40
C HIS A 187 4.00 -9.21 -14.76
N PHE A 188 4.34 -8.33 -15.66
CA PHE A 188 3.84 -8.34 -17.03
C PHE A 188 4.78 -7.60 -17.98
N GLU A 189 4.61 -7.86 -19.27
CA GLU A 189 5.27 -7.13 -20.34
C GLU A 189 4.29 -6.15 -20.96
N TYR A 190 4.69 -4.89 -21.11
CA TYR A 190 3.93 -3.84 -21.81
C TYR A 190 4.77 -3.23 -22.93
N LYS A 191 4.38 -3.46 -24.20
CA LYS A 191 5.12 -2.99 -25.39
C LYS A 191 6.62 -3.32 -25.38
N GLY A 192 6.97 -4.52 -24.92
CA GLY A 192 8.36 -5.00 -24.84
C GLY A 192 9.14 -4.52 -23.61
N VAL A 193 8.48 -3.91 -22.64
CA VAL A 193 9.07 -3.51 -21.36
C VAL A 193 8.52 -4.38 -20.25
N GLU A 194 9.40 -5.03 -19.49
CA GLU A 194 9.03 -5.75 -18.28
C GLU A 194 8.66 -4.78 -17.16
N VAL A 195 7.51 -5.01 -16.55
CA VAL A 195 6.97 -4.21 -15.45
C VAL A 195 6.69 -5.12 -14.26
N ASP A 196 7.27 -4.77 -13.13
CA ASP A 196 7.01 -5.38 -11.85
C ASP A 196 6.23 -4.40 -10.96
N THR A 197 5.21 -4.88 -10.27
CA THR A 197 4.40 -4.05 -9.41
C THR A 197 3.90 -4.80 -8.19
N CYS A 198 3.73 -4.11 -7.07
CA CYS A 198 3.12 -4.68 -5.87
C CYS A 198 2.50 -3.59 -5.00
N ASP A 199 1.58 -3.98 -4.11
CA ASP A 199 1.20 -3.15 -2.98
C ASP A 199 2.33 -3.18 -1.97
N LEU A 200 2.80 -2.02 -1.54
CA LEU A 200 3.99 -1.88 -0.73
C LEU A 200 3.74 -0.96 0.46
N ALA A 201 4.18 -1.39 1.63
CA ALA A 201 4.33 -0.56 2.81
C ALA A 201 5.82 -0.38 3.11
N ALA A 202 6.34 0.84 3.00
CA ALA A 202 7.70 1.17 3.38
C ALA A 202 7.68 1.88 4.74
N ASN A 203 8.47 1.38 5.69
CA ASN A 203 8.44 1.83 7.07
C ASN A 203 9.77 2.46 7.47
N MET A 204 9.68 3.55 8.22
CA MET A 204 10.80 4.17 8.92
C MET A 204 10.68 3.95 10.44
N LYS A 205 11.78 4.16 11.15
CA LYS A 205 11.79 4.03 12.62
C LYS A 205 11.72 5.41 13.27
N ILE A 206 10.58 5.74 13.86
CA ILE A 206 10.37 7.00 14.60
C ILE A 206 10.30 6.67 16.09
N LYS A 207 11.20 7.23 16.89
CA LYS A 207 11.24 7.02 18.37
C LYS A 207 11.17 5.54 18.75
N GLY A 208 11.83 4.67 18.00
CA GLY A 208 11.88 3.22 18.23
C GLY A 208 10.68 2.41 17.73
N LYS A 209 9.65 3.05 17.20
CA LYS A 209 8.46 2.41 16.60
C LYS A 209 8.53 2.47 15.08
N LEU A 210 8.06 1.43 14.40
CA LEU A 210 7.87 1.43 12.95
C LEU A 210 6.67 2.31 12.62
N SER A 211 6.85 3.21 11.67
CA SER A 211 5.82 4.09 11.14
C SER A 211 5.83 3.99 9.61
N PRO A 212 4.69 3.82 8.94
CA PRO A 212 4.64 3.83 7.49
C PRO A 212 5.02 5.21 6.96
N LYS A 213 5.90 5.24 5.97
CA LYS A 213 6.30 6.45 5.23
C LYS A 213 5.67 6.45 3.83
N PHE A 214 5.48 5.26 3.27
CA PHE A 214 4.78 5.02 2.01
C PHE A 214 3.83 3.84 2.19
N LEU A 215 2.62 3.96 1.69
CA LEU A 215 1.63 2.89 1.72
C LEU A 215 0.78 2.96 0.45
N GLY A 216 1.11 2.14 -0.54
CA GLY A 216 0.45 2.24 -1.82
C GLY A 216 0.93 1.27 -2.86
N ARG A 217 0.72 1.62 -4.13
CA ARG A 217 1.13 0.81 -5.28
C ARG A 217 2.46 1.28 -5.82
N TYR A 218 3.40 0.36 -5.93
CA TYR A 218 4.72 0.61 -6.48
C TYR A 218 4.89 -0.12 -7.81
N TYR A 219 5.39 0.59 -8.82
CA TYR A 219 5.73 0.08 -10.14
C TYR A 219 7.21 0.26 -10.38
N SER A 220 7.85 -0.76 -10.92
CA SER A 220 9.26 -0.76 -11.31
C SER A 220 9.39 -1.32 -12.72
N PHE A 221 10.11 -0.61 -13.58
CA PHE A 221 10.39 -1.08 -14.94
C PHE A 221 11.73 -0.56 -15.44
N LYS A 222 12.32 -1.30 -16.37
CA LYS A 222 13.59 -0.95 -17.00
C LYS A 222 13.31 -0.40 -18.39
N ALA A 223 13.72 0.82 -18.64
CA ALA A 223 13.65 1.42 -19.96
C ALA A 223 15.06 1.75 -20.47
N ASN A 224 15.20 1.90 -21.79
CA ASN A 224 16.48 2.20 -22.42
C ASN A 224 16.95 3.65 -22.19
N ASN A 225 16.28 4.40 -21.32
CA ASN A 225 16.62 5.76 -20.95
C ASN A 225 17.63 5.73 -19.81
N LYS A 226 18.91 5.75 -20.13
CA LYS A 226 19.96 5.88 -19.10
C LYS A 226 20.07 7.33 -18.65
N THR A 227 20.12 7.50 -17.34
CA THR A 227 20.54 8.74 -16.68
C THR A 227 21.92 8.55 -16.10
N ASP A 228 22.74 9.61 -16.11
CA ASP A 228 24.06 9.61 -15.47
C ASP A 228 23.95 9.89 -13.96
N GLY A 229 22.74 10.15 -13.50
CA GLY A 229 22.41 10.44 -12.12
C GLY A 229 20.96 10.06 -11.81
N LYS A 230 20.42 10.66 -10.75
CA LYS A 230 19.03 10.45 -10.33
C LYS A 230 18.18 11.64 -10.74
N VAL A 231 16.97 11.34 -11.23
CA VAL A 231 15.91 12.33 -11.49
C VAL A 231 14.69 11.93 -10.71
N THR A 232 14.12 12.82 -9.93
CA THR A 232 12.92 12.54 -9.14
C THR A 232 11.90 13.66 -9.32
N VAL A 233 10.66 13.28 -9.54
CA VAL A 233 9.52 14.19 -9.66
C VAL A 233 8.58 13.93 -8.48
N PHE A 234 8.25 14.99 -7.79
CA PHE A 234 7.25 14.98 -6.72
C PHE A 234 6.07 15.85 -7.14
N GLN A 235 4.85 15.40 -6.86
CA GLN A 235 3.68 16.26 -6.98
C GLN A 235 3.52 17.12 -5.72
N LEU A 236 2.98 18.32 -5.89
CA LEU A 236 2.74 19.25 -4.80
C LEU A 236 1.24 19.27 -4.46
N LYS A 237 0.93 19.14 -3.17
CA LYS A 237 -0.43 19.32 -2.66
C LYS A 237 -0.56 20.75 -2.13
N GLY A 238 -1.37 21.57 -2.84
CA GLY A 238 -1.53 22.97 -2.48
C GLY A 238 -0.22 23.77 -2.49
N GLY A 239 0.68 23.50 -3.43
CA GLY A 239 1.99 24.15 -3.56
C GLY A 239 3.00 23.74 -2.48
N LYS A 240 2.70 22.73 -1.66
CA LYS A 240 3.61 22.21 -0.63
C LYS A 240 4.12 20.82 -0.98
N LEU A 241 5.41 20.59 -0.74
CA LEU A 241 6.03 19.27 -0.84
C LEU A 241 5.51 18.41 0.32
N SER A 242 5.02 17.22 0.01
CA SER A 242 4.58 16.24 1.03
C SER A 242 5.76 15.52 1.70
N ILE A 243 6.93 15.54 1.04
CA ILE A 243 8.15 14.89 1.49
C ILE A 243 9.09 15.97 2.04
N PRO A 244 9.68 15.79 3.23
CA PRO A 244 10.73 16.67 3.72
C PRO A 244 11.93 16.75 2.76
N LEU A 245 12.51 17.95 2.62
CA LEU A 245 13.66 18.18 1.71
C LEU A 245 14.88 17.34 2.06
N ASP A 246 15.04 16.93 3.30
CA ASP A 246 16.13 16.05 3.78
C ASP A 246 16.04 14.63 3.22
N ASP A 247 14.88 14.20 2.70
CA ASP A 247 14.71 12.91 2.01
C ASP A 247 15.26 12.94 0.56
N ILE A 248 15.69 14.10 0.05
CA ILE A 248 16.11 14.29 -1.35
C ILE A 248 17.61 14.17 -1.55
N ASP A 249 18.38 13.97 -0.49
CA ASP A 249 19.86 13.89 -0.50
C ASP A 249 20.52 14.99 -1.35
N ASP A 250 21.57 14.68 -2.12
CA ASP A 250 22.35 15.64 -2.91
C ASP A 250 21.67 16.14 -4.20
N LEU A 251 20.36 16.01 -4.31
CA LEU A 251 19.62 16.46 -5.48
C LEU A 251 19.39 17.98 -5.44
N LYS A 252 19.44 18.61 -6.61
CA LYS A 252 19.14 20.03 -6.79
C LYS A 252 17.79 20.21 -7.47
N LEU A 253 17.02 21.21 -7.05
CA LEU A 253 15.83 21.62 -7.76
C LEU A 253 16.20 22.13 -9.16
N ILE A 254 15.67 21.48 -10.21
CA ILE A 254 15.91 21.87 -11.60
C ILE A 254 14.74 22.66 -12.14
N GLU A 255 13.53 22.25 -11.78
CA GLU A 255 12.28 22.85 -12.27
C GLU A 255 11.19 22.61 -11.25
N GLY A 256 10.27 23.58 -11.12
CA GLY A 256 9.12 23.45 -10.23
C GLY A 256 8.09 24.53 -10.54
N ASN A 257 6.84 24.21 -10.21
CA ASN A 257 5.70 25.14 -10.21
C ASN A 257 4.79 24.79 -9.03
N ASP A 258 3.57 25.29 -9.00
CA ASP A 258 2.56 25.01 -7.97
C ASP A 258 2.03 23.56 -7.93
N LYS A 259 2.30 22.77 -8.99
CA LYS A 259 1.77 21.40 -9.16
C LYS A 259 2.84 20.31 -8.97
N TYR A 260 4.09 20.59 -9.31
CA TYR A 260 5.19 19.63 -9.20
C TYR A 260 6.55 20.29 -9.01
N CYS A 261 7.52 19.49 -8.56
CA CYS A 261 8.92 19.87 -8.54
C CYS A 261 9.79 18.70 -9.01
N ILE A 262 10.86 19.03 -9.74
CA ILE A 262 11.85 18.09 -10.28
C ILE A 262 13.17 18.34 -9.60
N TYR A 263 13.70 17.30 -8.96
CA TYR A 263 15.03 17.29 -8.36
C TYR A 263 15.95 16.34 -9.13
N SER A 264 17.19 16.74 -9.35
CA SER A 264 18.17 15.88 -10.00
C SER A 264 19.59 16.29 -9.68
N ASN A 265 20.51 15.33 -9.80
CA ASN A 265 21.94 15.56 -9.92
C ASN A 265 22.47 15.23 -11.33
N ASP A 266 21.56 14.91 -12.27
CA ASP A 266 21.89 14.67 -13.68
C ASP A 266 21.72 15.95 -14.51
N PRO A 267 22.77 16.44 -15.20
CA PRO A 267 22.67 17.60 -16.06
C PRO A 267 21.75 17.38 -17.28
N ASN A 268 21.49 16.13 -17.66
CA ASN A 268 20.64 15.73 -18.78
C ASN A 268 19.22 15.37 -18.39
N ALA A 269 18.80 15.61 -17.14
CA ALA A 269 17.50 15.23 -16.62
C ALA A 269 16.32 15.61 -17.54
N LYS A 270 16.37 16.78 -18.17
CA LYS A 270 15.32 17.27 -19.09
C LYS A 270 15.19 16.46 -20.39
N LYS A 271 16.22 15.70 -20.78
CA LYS A 271 16.15 14.78 -21.93
C LYS A 271 15.31 13.54 -21.61
N VAL A 272 15.29 13.11 -20.36
CA VAL A 272 14.50 11.97 -19.89
C VAL A 272 13.08 12.42 -19.56
N LEU A 273 12.95 13.55 -18.86
CA LEU A 273 11.68 14.15 -18.48
C LEU A 273 11.30 15.27 -19.43
N ASN A 274 10.76 14.90 -20.60
CA ASN A 274 10.21 15.89 -21.50
C ASN A 274 8.81 16.35 -21.03
N SER A 275 8.30 17.41 -21.67
CA SER A 275 6.98 17.97 -21.34
C SER A 275 5.83 16.97 -21.45
N LYS A 276 5.97 15.91 -22.26
CA LYS A 276 4.96 14.87 -22.42
C LYS A 276 4.90 13.96 -21.20
N VAL A 277 6.05 13.50 -20.69
CA VAL A 277 6.12 12.69 -19.47
C VAL A 277 5.55 13.46 -18.28
N ILE A 278 5.92 14.74 -18.15
CA ILE A 278 5.39 15.59 -17.07
C ILE A 278 3.88 15.76 -17.17
N LYS A 279 3.33 15.96 -18.36
CA LYS A 279 1.87 16.05 -18.56
C LYS A 279 1.15 14.76 -18.15
N GLU A 280 1.72 13.60 -18.45
CA GLU A 280 1.12 12.32 -18.02
C GLU A 280 1.19 12.15 -16.50
N LEU A 281 2.32 12.51 -15.86
CA LEU A 281 2.42 12.50 -14.41
C LEU A 281 1.42 13.45 -13.73
N GLN A 282 1.14 14.62 -14.31
CA GLN A 282 0.15 15.56 -13.79
C GLN A 282 -1.31 15.07 -13.84
N LYS A 283 -1.59 14.02 -14.60
CA LYS A 283 -2.94 13.39 -14.62
C LYS A 283 -3.26 12.62 -13.34
N PHE A 284 -2.26 12.29 -12.52
CA PHE A 284 -2.47 11.80 -11.19
C PHE A 284 -2.83 12.98 -10.28
N LYS A 285 -4.12 13.23 -10.11
CA LYS A 285 -4.58 14.30 -9.21
C LYS A 285 -4.38 13.84 -7.77
N VAL A 286 -3.65 14.63 -6.98
CA VAL A 286 -3.47 14.39 -5.54
C VAL A 286 -4.73 14.84 -4.82
N VAL A 287 -5.71 13.95 -4.76
CA VAL A 287 -6.98 14.11 -4.05
C VAL A 287 -7.26 12.85 -3.25
N ASP A 288 -7.96 12.97 -2.14
CA ASP A 288 -8.30 11.83 -1.28
C ASP A 288 -8.93 10.67 -2.12
N PRO A 289 -8.46 9.42 -1.98
CA PRO A 289 -7.48 8.89 -1.01
C PRO A 289 -6.00 8.99 -1.46
N LEU A 290 -5.70 9.53 -2.62
CA LEU A 290 -4.34 9.66 -3.14
C LEU A 290 -3.58 10.76 -2.38
N ILE A 291 -2.50 10.40 -1.72
CA ILE A 291 -1.69 11.33 -0.93
C ILE A 291 -0.57 11.92 -1.76
N ASP A 292 0.15 11.06 -2.50
CA ASP A 292 1.34 11.47 -3.23
C ASP A 292 1.61 10.59 -4.44
N VAL A 293 2.29 11.14 -5.44
CA VAL A 293 2.85 10.39 -6.57
C VAL A 293 4.31 10.76 -6.71
N ILE A 294 5.16 9.75 -6.63
CA ILE A 294 6.59 9.91 -6.70
C ILE A 294 7.09 9.13 -7.91
N PHE A 295 7.83 9.81 -8.75
CA PHE A 295 8.47 9.22 -9.92
C PHE A 295 9.98 9.40 -9.84
N SER A 296 10.73 8.35 -10.13
CA SER A 296 12.19 8.40 -10.12
C SER A 296 12.77 7.63 -11.30
N VAL A 297 13.83 8.19 -11.88
CA VAL A 297 14.67 7.49 -12.85
C VAL A 297 16.10 7.52 -12.34
N LYS A 298 16.72 6.35 -12.24
CA LYS A 298 18.13 6.20 -11.87
C LYS A 298 18.73 5.10 -12.72
N ASP A 299 19.82 5.41 -13.41
CA ASP A 299 20.40 4.52 -14.42
C ASP A 299 19.35 4.15 -15.49
N ASN A 300 18.94 2.89 -15.56
CA ASN A 300 17.85 2.41 -16.42
C ASN A 300 16.62 1.97 -15.64
N LEU A 301 16.61 2.15 -14.32
CA LEU A 301 15.50 1.80 -13.46
C LEU A 301 14.54 2.98 -13.36
N ILE A 302 13.29 2.73 -13.73
CA ILE A 302 12.20 3.68 -13.57
C ILE A 302 11.28 3.16 -12.48
N SER A 303 10.95 4.03 -11.56
CA SER A 303 10.13 3.73 -10.40
C SER A 303 9.00 4.73 -10.27
N LEU A 304 7.79 4.25 -10.08
CA LEU A 304 6.60 5.07 -9.84
C LEU A 304 5.89 4.57 -8.59
N GLY A 305 5.82 5.40 -7.57
CA GLY A 305 5.08 5.15 -6.34
C GLY A 305 3.80 5.98 -6.30
N ILE A 306 2.68 5.33 -6.03
CA ILE A 306 1.37 5.97 -5.84
C ILE A 306 0.98 5.69 -4.39
N ASP A 307 1.06 6.72 -3.55
CA ASP A 307 0.79 6.64 -2.11
C ASP A 307 -0.68 6.96 -1.82
N TYR A 308 -1.40 6.02 -1.25
CA TYR A 308 -2.81 6.17 -0.89
C TYR A 308 -3.05 6.30 0.62
N ALA A 309 -2.01 6.31 1.44
CA ALA A 309 -2.08 6.22 2.91
C ALA A 309 -2.85 5.01 3.45
N ASP A 310 -3.31 4.15 2.59
CA ASP A 310 -3.98 2.90 2.94
C ASP A 310 -3.54 1.80 1.97
N GLU A 311 -3.71 0.55 2.38
CA GLU A 311 -3.47 -0.56 1.47
C GLU A 311 -4.45 -0.45 0.29
N TYR A 312 -3.89 -0.31 -0.88
CA TYR A 312 -4.58 0.09 -2.12
C TYR A 312 -5.82 -0.74 -2.47
N LEU A 313 -5.77 -2.03 -2.17
CA LEU A 313 -6.90 -2.95 -2.32
C LEU A 313 -7.27 -3.57 -0.97
N ASN A 314 -7.22 -2.80 0.10
CA ASN A 314 -7.69 -3.28 1.39
C ASN A 314 -9.21 -3.49 1.33
N ILE A 315 -9.59 -4.67 0.86
CA ILE A 315 -10.99 -5.06 0.78
C ILE A 315 -11.31 -5.80 2.06
N PRO A 316 -12.16 -5.22 2.92
CA PRO A 316 -12.52 -5.85 4.18
C PRO A 316 -13.17 -7.21 3.91
N VAL A 317 -12.64 -8.27 4.53
CA VAL A 317 -13.21 -9.63 4.41
C VAL A 317 -14.63 -9.68 4.98
N ASP A 318 -14.94 -8.77 5.90
CA ASP A 318 -16.23 -8.71 6.60
C ASP A 318 -17.32 -7.96 5.82
N SER A 319 -16.98 -7.12 4.85
CA SER A 319 -17.94 -6.38 4.01
C SER A 319 -18.07 -6.98 2.62
N ASP A 320 -19.17 -6.69 1.92
CA ASP A 320 -19.33 -7.08 0.54
C ASP A 320 -18.30 -6.36 -0.35
N PHE A 321 -17.73 -7.11 -1.29
CA PHE A 321 -16.85 -6.54 -2.29
C PHE A 321 -17.64 -5.62 -3.21
N THR A 322 -17.07 -4.45 -3.48
CA THR A 322 -17.58 -3.50 -4.47
C THR A 322 -16.50 -3.21 -5.49
N ILE A 323 -16.88 -3.08 -6.74
CA ILE A 323 -15.95 -2.86 -7.86
C ILE A 323 -15.30 -1.46 -7.83
N LYS A 324 -15.81 -0.52 -7.01
CA LYS A 324 -15.38 0.88 -6.99
C LYS A 324 -13.86 1.04 -6.90
N ASN A 325 -13.24 0.45 -5.88
CA ASN A 325 -11.78 0.57 -5.67
C ASN A 325 -10.99 -0.08 -6.80
N THR A 326 -11.47 -1.20 -7.33
CA THR A 326 -10.82 -1.90 -8.43
C THR A 326 -10.89 -1.09 -9.74
N LYS A 327 -11.98 -0.34 -9.97
CA LYS A 327 -12.08 0.61 -11.09
C LYS A 327 -11.10 1.77 -10.96
N ILE A 328 -10.94 2.32 -9.77
CA ILE A 328 -9.93 3.36 -9.51
C ILE A 328 -8.54 2.79 -9.83
N ALA A 329 -8.26 1.56 -9.37
CA ALA A 329 -7.02 0.87 -9.68
C ALA A 329 -6.77 0.71 -11.19
N LYS A 330 -7.79 0.31 -11.94
CA LYS A 330 -7.70 0.18 -13.40
C LYS A 330 -7.46 1.53 -14.08
N GLN A 331 -8.09 2.60 -13.60
CA GLN A 331 -7.86 3.96 -14.10
C GLN A 331 -6.44 4.43 -13.81
N ASP A 332 -5.92 4.17 -12.62
CA ASP A 332 -4.55 4.55 -12.27
C ASP A 332 -3.53 3.73 -13.05
N PHE A 333 -3.80 2.45 -13.29
CA PHE A 333 -2.98 1.63 -14.20
C PHE A 333 -2.93 2.24 -15.61
N LYS A 334 -4.04 2.70 -16.17
CA LYS A 334 -4.06 3.41 -17.47
C LYS A 334 -3.19 4.67 -17.47
N LYS A 335 -3.15 5.42 -16.38
CA LYS A 335 -2.25 6.57 -16.27
C LYS A 335 -0.78 6.13 -16.21
N VAL A 336 -0.48 5.03 -15.50
CA VAL A 336 0.88 4.45 -15.45
C VAL A 336 1.37 4.05 -16.84
N VAL A 337 0.55 3.34 -17.62
CA VAL A 337 0.94 2.93 -18.98
C VAL A 337 1.10 4.13 -19.92
N ASN A 338 0.33 5.19 -19.75
CA ASN A 338 0.53 6.43 -20.50
C ASN A 338 1.87 7.11 -20.18
N VAL A 339 2.30 7.10 -18.93
CA VAL A 339 3.64 7.58 -18.52
C VAL A 339 4.71 6.73 -19.18
N LEU A 340 4.56 5.40 -19.16
CA LEU A 340 5.50 4.48 -19.79
C LEU A 340 5.59 4.72 -21.32
N GLU A 341 4.47 4.91 -21.99
CA GLU A 341 4.43 5.25 -23.43
C GLU A 341 5.14 6.57 -23.74
N ALA A 342 4.91 7.59 -22.92
CA ALA A 342 5.59 8.87 -23.08
C ALA A 342 7.11 8.73 -22.95
N LEU A 343 7.58 7.89 -22.02
CA LEU A 343 9.00 7.58 -21.84
C LEU A 343 9.58 6.80 -23.02
N LEU A 344 8.88 5.79 -23.54
CA LEU A 344 9.32 5.00 -24.69
C LEU A 344 9.44 5.86 -25.96
N GLN A 345 8.51 6.79 -26.17
CA GLN A 345 8.60 7.75 -27.30
C GLN A 345 9.79 8.70 -27.14
N THR A 346 10.06 9.15 -25.92
CA THR A 346 11.23 10.00 -25.64
C THR A 346 12.54 9.27 -25.96
N ALA A 347 12.62 8.00 -25.60
CA ALA A 347 13.81 7.17 -25.90
C ALA A 347 14.05 7.03 -27.40
N LYS A 348 13.00 6.81 -28.19
CA LYS A 348 13.09 6.72 -29.66
C LYS A 348 13.58 8.03 -30.28
N ASN A 349 13.00 9.15 -29.89
CA ASN A 349 13.38 10.46 -30.41
C ASN A 349 14.87 10.79 -30.13
N ASN A 350 15.34 10.50 -28.90
CA ASN A 350 16.74 10.71 -28.52
C ASN A 350 17.70 9.82 -29.32
N GLN A 351 17.30 8.59 -29.68
CA GLN A 351 18.12 7.72 -30.55
C GLN A 351 18.19 8.23 -32.00
N GLU A 352 17.10 8.76 -32.53
CA GLU A 352 17.07 9.34 -33.88
C GLU A 352 17.90 10.63 -33.99
N GLU A 353 17.93 11.46 -32.94
CA GLU A 353 18.75 12.66 -32.88
C GLU A 353 20.25 12.34 -32.78
N ASN A 354 20.65 11.29 -32.06
CA ASN A 354 22.03 10.86 -31.91
C ASN A 354 22.58 10.15 -33.17
N ASN A 355 21.71 9.70 -34.08
CA ASN A 355 22.09 9.03 -35.33
C ASN A 355 22.13 10.00 -36.54
N LYS A 356 21.82 11.27 -36.35
CA LYS A 356 21.93 12.37 -37.32
C LYS A 356 23.17 13.19 -37.08
#